data_0ed4b46c765953449048e7435be356f6
#
_entry.id   0ed4b46c765953449048e7435be356f6
#
_cell.length_a   1.000
_cell.length_b   1.000
_cell.length_c   1.000
_cell.angle_alpha   90.00
_cell.angle_beta   90.00
_cell.angle_gamma   90.00
#
_symmetry.space_group_name_H-M   'P 1'
#
loop_
_entity.id
_entity.type
_entity.pdbx_description
1 polymer ?
#
loop_
_entity_poly.entity_id
_entity_poly.type
_entity_poly.pdbx_seq_one_letter_code
_entity_poly.pdbx_strand_id
1 'polypeptide(L)'
;MADRTRAAFCLALLDGRAWTASELARTAGVAQSTASAHLDRLVRGGILAEERQGRNRLLRLATADTAEMIEKLAARAPSRPAPVRSLTDSNRRRALAHARICYDHLAGALAVAITDAMTELGLLAWDYGPALTETGRDWLRELGIADDRPNASWRPHVRTCLDWTEQRPHLAGAVGAALFRHALDSSWLVHRSTTRIVTVTDAGHAVLCTRLGLTDDVLACSAAQAGASTPVRT
;
A
#
# COMPACT_ATOMS: atom_id res chain seq x y z
N MET A 1 8.18 18.91 -7.65
CA MET A 1 8.06 18.60 -6.22
C MET A 1 9.10 19.28 -5.30
N ALA A 2 10.05 20.07 -5.81
CA ALA A 2 11.14 20.67 -5.01
C ALA A 2 10.64 21.75 -4.00
N ASP A 3 9.75 21.33 -3.09
CA ASP A 3 9.19 22.16 -2.03
C ASP A 3 8.64 21.26 -0.92
N ARG A 4 8.97 21.57 0.32
CA ARG A 4 8.63 20.74 1.49
C ARG A 4 7.12 20.61 1.71
N THR A 5 6.37 21.69 1.46
CA THR A 5 4.91 21.69 1.63
C THR A 5 4.25 20.80 0.58
N ARG A 6 4.68 20.89 -0.69
CA ARG A 6 4.14 20.02 -1.76
C ARG A 6 4.48 18.56 -1.52
N ALA A 7 5.69 18.27 -1.07
CA ALA A 7 6.06 16.90 -0.68
C ALA A 7 5.17 16.36 0.45
N ALA A 8 4.92 17.18 1.48
CA ALA A 8 4.03 16.78 2.60
C ALA A 8 2.60 16.50 2.13
N PHE A 9 2.06 17.28 1.19
CA PHE A 9 0.74 17.02 0.61
C PHE A 9 0.70 15.69 -0.14
N CYS A 10 1.69 15.45 -1.01
CA CYS A 10 1.76 14.22 -1.77
C CYS A 10 1.88 12.98 -0.86
N LEU A 11 2.70 13.06 0.19
CA LEU A 11 2.85 11.96 1.16
C LEU A 11 1.56 11.72 1.96
N ALA A 12 0.84 12.78 2.34
CA ALA A 12 -0.45 12.64 3.04
C ALA A 12 -1.49 11.94 2.17
N LEU A 13 -1.51 12.24 0.87
CA LEU A 13 -2.44 11.68 -0.11
C LEU A 13 -2.12 10.24 -0.55
N LEU A 14 -0.98 9.67 -0.11
CA LEU A 14 -0.66 8.25 -0.35
C LEU A 14 -1.63 7.29 0.36
N ASP A 15 -2.47 7.77 1.27
CA ASP A 15 -3.51 6.94 1.88
C ASP A 15 -4.68 6.61 0.93
N GLY A 16 -4.71 7.25 -0.24
CA GLY A 16 -5.70 7.02 -1.31
C GLY A 16 -7.02 7.77 -1.13
N ARG A 17 -7.22 8.47 -0.02
CA ARG A 17 -8.43 9.27 0.21
C ARG A 17 -8.39 10.58 -0.55
N ALA A 18 -9.57 11.13 -0.79
CA ALA A 18 -9.72 12.53 -1.13
C ALA A 18 -9.69 13.39 0.15
N TRP A 19 -8.87 14.44 0.14
CA TRP A 19 -8.66 15.34 1.27
C TRP A 19 -9.09 16.75 0.91
N THR A 20 -9.63 17.47 1.88
CA THR A 20 -9.89 18.91 1.72
C THR A 20 -8.59 19.72 1.78
N ALA A 21 -8.58 20.89 1.15
CA ALA A 21 -7.45 21.82 1.22
C ALA A 21 -7.11 22.21 2.67
N SER A 22 -8.12 22.33 3.54
CA SER A 22 -7.93 22.65 4.95
C SER A 22 -7.25 21.52 5.74
N GLU A 23 -7.59 20.24 5.45
CA GLU A 23 -6.93 19.08 6.07
C GLU A 23 -5.46 19.04 5.66
N LEU A 24 -5.16 19.24 4.36
CA LEU A 24 -3.80 19.26 3.85
C LEU A 24 -3.00 20.43 4.44
N ALA A 25 -3.57 21.64 4.54
CA ALA A 25 -2.93 22.79 5.18
C ALA A 25 -2.54 22.48 6.63
N ARG A 26 -3.47 21.91 7.41
CA ARG A 26 -3.21 21.47 8.79
C ARG A 26 -2.11 20.42 8.85
N THR A 27 -2.12 19.44 7.95
CA THR A 27 -1.13 18.37 7.93
C THR A 27 0.27 18.88 7.63
N ALA A 28 0.41 19.84 6.71
CA ALA A 28 1.69 20.46 6.39
C ALA A 28 2.11 21.58 7.36
N GLY A 29 1.21 22.04 8.23
CA GLY A 29 1.47 23.12 9.18
C GLY A 29 1.63 24.50 8.50
N VAL A 30 0.87 24.75 7.43
CA VAL A 30 0.91 26.01 6.69
C VAL A 30 -0.43 26.74 6.69
N ALA A 31 -0.42 28.05 6.43
CA ALA A 31 -1.64 28.82 6.28
C ALA A 31 -2.46 28.32 5.06
N GLN A 32 -3.78 28.50 5.10
CA GLN A 32 -4.69 28.00 4.07
C GLN A 32 -4.44 28.68 2.70
N SER A 33 -4.08 29.95 2.68
CA SER A 33 -3.71 30.68 1.47
C SER A 33 -2.44 30.10 0.82
N THR A 34 -1.43 29.78 1.64
CA THR A 34 -0.20 29.11 1.19
C THR A 34 -0.50 27.73 0.65
N ALA A 35 -1.33 26.94 1.36
CA ALA A 35 -1.75 25.63 0.89
C ALA A 35 -2.44 25.71 -0.47
N SER A 36 -3.39 26.62 -0.65
CA SER A 36 -4.11 26.80 -1.93
C SER A 36 -3.16 27.04 -3.09
N ALA A 37 -2.18 27.95 -2.93
CA ALA A 37 -1.21 28.24 -3.98
C ALA A 37 -0.35 27.03 -4.37
N HIS A 38 0.03 26.19 -3.39
CA HIS A 38 0.78 24.96 -3.66
C HIS A 38 -0.09 23.88 -4.29
N LEU A 39 -1.34 23.72 -3.84
CA LEU A 39 -2.30 22.75 -4.39
C LEU A 39 -2.63 23.08 -5.85
N ASP A 40 -2.85 24.36 -6.18
CA ASP A 40 -3.10 24.80 -7.56
C ASP A 40 -1.93 24.47 -8.50
N ARG A 41 -0.69 24.57 -8.01
CA ARG A 41 0.49 24.14 -8.78
C ARG A 41 0.54 22.66 -9.01
N LEU A 42 0.18 21.85 -8.01
CA LEU A 42 0.16 20.40 -8.12
C LEU A 42 -0.98 19.91 -9.05
N VAL A 43 -2.14 20.54 -9.00
CA VAL A 43 -3.26 20.25 -9.92
C VAL A 43 -2.89 20.63 -11.35
N ARG A 44 -2.37 21.84 -11.59
CA ARG A 44 -1.91 22.28 -12.93
C ARG A 44 -0.77 21.41 -13.48
N GLY A 45 0.05 20.85 -12.61
CA GLY A 45 1.13 19.92 -12.97
C GLY A 45 0.68 18.48 -13.14
N GLY A 46 -0.62 18.16 -13.04
CA GLY A 46 -1.15 16.81 -13.22
C GLY A 46 -0.80 15.82 -12.11
N ILE A 47 -0.23 16.29 -10.98
CA ILE A 47 0.09 15.45 -9.83
C ILE A 47 -1.15 15.16 -8.98
N LEU A 48 -2.03 16.16 -8.84
CA LEU A 48 -3.29 16.01 -8.12
C LEU A 48 -4.47 16.14 -9.06
N ALA A 49 -5.49 15.34 -8.81
CA ALA A 49 -6.84 15.53 -9.33
C ALA A 49 -7.69 16.26 -8.28
N GLU A 50 -8.58 17.10 -8.78
CA GLU A 50 -9.50 17.91 -7.98
C GLU A 50 -10.93 17.48 -8.30
N GLU A 51 -11.76 17.37 -7.26
CA GLU A 51 -13.18 17.12 -7.36
C GLU A 51 -13.91 18.10 -6.41
N ARG A 52 -15.06 18.61 -6.84
CA ARG A 52 -15.93 19.44 -6.00
C ARG A 52 -17.09 18.62 -5.47
N GLN A 53 -17.20 18.56 -4.16
CA GLN A 53 -18.34 17.97 -3.47
C GLN A 53 -19.04 19.06 -2.63
N GLY A 54 -20.12 19.63 -3.17
CA GLY A 54 -20.79 20.79 -2.58
C GLY A 54 -19.85 21.99 -2.49
N ARG A 55 -19.62 22.50 -1.27
CA ARG A 55 -18.71 23.62 -1.00
C ARG A 55 -17.24 23.18 -0.81
N ASN A 56 -16.97 21.89 -0.73
CA ASN A 56 -15.65 21.36 -0.46
C ASN A 56 -14.89 21.08 -1.76
N ARG A 57 -13.65 21.51 -1.78
CA ARG A 57 -12.64 21.14 -2.77
C ARG A 57 -11.90 19.92 -2.24
N LEU A 58 -12.11 18.77 -2.87
CA LEU A 58 -11.45 17.52 -2.55
C LEU A 58 -10.28 17.28 -3.51
N LEU A 59 -9.18 16.82 -2.98
CA LEU A 59 -7.92 16.60 -3.69
C LEU A 59 -7.44 15.17 -3.44
N ARG A 60 -6.99 14.51 -4.49
CA ARG A 60 -6.38 13.18 -4.45
C ARG A 60 -5.20 13.11 -5.42
N LEU A 61 -4.36 12.10 -5.31
CA LEU A 61 -3.37 11.83 -6.35
C LEU A 61 -4.08 11.53 -7.67
N ALA A 62 -3.54 12.05 -8.77
CA ALA A 62 -4.23 12.01 -10.06
C ALA A 62 -4.40 10.57 -10.59
N THR A 63 -3.35 9.74 -10.45
CA THR A 63 -3.32 8.37 -10.96
C THR A 63 -2.57 7.44 -10.00
N ALA A 64 -2.74 6.13 -10.19
CA ALA A 64 -1.95 5.10 -9.49
C ALA A 64 -0.46 5.23 -9.81
N ASP A 65 -0.10 5.54 -11.06
CA ASP A 65 1.30 5.75 -11.47
C ASP A 65 1.94 6.95 -10.73
N THR A 66 1.16 8.01 -10.52
CA THR A 66 1.60 9.17 -9.71
C THR A 66 1.88 8.74 -8.27
N ALA A 67 1.03 7.90 -7.69
CA ALA A 67 1.23 7.37 -6.35
C ALA A 67 2.49 6.50 -6.28
N GLU A 68 2.68 5.58 -7.23
CA GLU A 68 3.88 4.73 -7.32
C GLU A 68 5.17 5.57 -7.45
N MET A 69 5.15 6.62 -8.29
CA MET A 69 6.29 7.53 -8.42
C MET A 69 6.63 8.23 -7.09
N ILE A 70 5.62 8.69 -6.36
CA ILE A 70 5.82 9.35 -5.07
C ILE A 70 6.35 8.35 -4.03
N GLU A 71 5.85 7.12 -3.99
CA GLU A 71 6.35 6.05 -3.13
C GLU A 71 7.81 5.71 -3.41
N LYS A 72 8.20 5.59 -4.68
CA LYS A 72 9.59 5.36 -5.08
C LYS A 72 10.53 6.48 -4.64
N LEU A 73 10.07 7.73 -4.68
CA LEU A 73 10.84 8.88 -4.16
C LEU A 73 10.90 8.85 -2.63
N ALA A 74 9.78 8.55 -1.95
CA ALA A 74 9.71 8.45 -0.51
C ALA A 74 10.61 7.34 0.05
N ALA A 75 10.65 6.19 -0.63
CA ALA A 75 11.49 5.05 -0.26
C ALA A 75 13.00 5.35 -0.30
N ARG A 76 13.40 6.38 -1.04
CA ARG A 76 14.82 6.82 -1.14
C ARG A 76 15.13 8.04 -0.30
N ALA A 77 14.10 8.68 0.26
CA ALA A 77 14.28 9.83 1.13
C ALA A 77 14.67 9.39 2.54
N PRO A 78 15.49 10.16 3.27
CA PRO A 78 15.73 9.90 4.68
C PRO A 78 14.40 9.87 5.44
N SER A 79 14.14 8.79 6.18
CA SER A 79 12.92 8.65 6.98
C SER A 79 12.83 9.78 8.00
N ARG A 80 11.83 10.64 7.85
CA ARG A 80 11.52 11.69 8.80
C ARG A 80 10.05 11.55 9.21
N PRO A 81 9.78 10.98 10.39
CA PRO A 81 8.41 10.82 10.85
C PRO A 81 7.70 12.19 10.89
N ALA A 82 6.59 12.31 10.18
CA ALA A 82 5.74 13.48 10.33
C ALA A 82 5.05 13.44 11.71
N PRO A 83 4.90 14.58 12.40
CA PRO A 83 4.28 14.60 13.71
C PRO A 83 2.86 14.02 13.66
N VAL A 84 2.55 13.11 14.58
CA VAL A 84 1.21 12.53 14.76
C VAL A 84 0.34 13.56 15.45
N ARG A 85 -0.84 13.86 14.89
CA ARG A 85 -1.72 14.94 15.38
C ARG A 85 -3.00 14.45 16.06
N SER A 86 -3.35 13.18 15.89
CA SER A 86 -4.49 12.54 16.55
C SER A 86 -4.31 11.02 16.60
N LEU A 87 -5.07 10.36 17.50
CA LEU A 87 -5.11 8.91 17.56
C LEU A 87 -5.60 8.29 16.25
N THR A 88 -6.59 8.90 15.60
CA THR A 88 -7.12 8.46 14.30
C THR A 88 -6.06 8.54 13.21
N ASP A 89 -5.25 9.61 13.17
CA ASP A 89 -4.14 9.75 12.22
C ASP A 89 -3.05 8.71 12.49
N SER A 90 -2.72 8.47 13.77
CA SER A 90 -1.78 7.43 14.18
C SER A 90 -2.24 6.05 13.74
N ASN A 91 -3.49 5.69 14.02
CA ASN A 91 -4.05 4.38 13.67
C ASN A 91 -4.06 4.17 12.16
N ARG A 92 -4.44 5.19 11.39
CA ARG A 92 -4.44 5.13 9.94
C ARG A 92 -3.04 4.95 9.37
N ARG A 93 -2.05 5.70 9.87
CA ARG A 93 -0.65 5.56 9.44
C ARG A 93 -0.11 4.17 9.72
N ARG A 94 -0.42 3.61 10.90
CA ARG A 94 -0.04 2.23 11.25
C ARG A 94 -0.70 1.21 10.32
N ALA A 95 -2.00 1.35 10.06
CA ALA A 95 -2.70 0.47 9.15
C ALA A 95 -2.14 0.54 7.72
N LEU A 96 -1.80 1.74 7.24
CA LEU A 96 -1.18 1.96 5.93
C LEU A 96 0.24 1.38 5.86
N ALA A 97 1.01 1.49 6.94
CA ALA A 97 2.35 0.91 7.02
C ALA A 97 2.28 -0.62 7.11
N HIS A 98 1.28 -1.17 7.82
CA HIS A 98 1.10 -2.60 7.97
C HIS A 98 0.75 -3.29 6.64
N ALA A 99 -0.33 -2.87 5.97
CA ALA A 99 -0.72 -3.45 4.69
C ALA A 99 -1.48 -2.45 3.81
N ARG A 100 -1.04 -2.30 2.57
CA ARG A 100 -1.63 -1.39 1.58
C ARG A 100 -1.47 -1.90 0.16
N ILE A 101 -2.23 -1.31 -0.75
CA ILE A 101 -2.04 -1.49 -2.18
C ILE A 101 -0.91 -0.59 -2.67
N CYS A 102 0.07 -1.15 -3.38
CA CYS A 102 1.06 -0.44 -4.17
C CYS A 102 0.85 -0.77 -5.65
N TYR A 103 0.25 0.15 -6.40
CA TYR A 103 -0.17 -0.05 -7.79
C TYR A 103 -1.13 -1.24 -7.94
N ASP A 104 -0.66 -2.47 -8.11
CA ASP A 104 -1.45 -3.68 -8.31
C ASP A 104 -1.01 -4.88 -7.44
N HIS A 105 -0.12 -4.65 -6.50
CA HIS A 105 0.40 -5.65 -5.58
C HIS A 105 0.36 -5.17 -4.14
N LEU A 106 0.56 -6.09 -3.20
CA LEU A 106 0.57 -5.80 -1.77
C LEU A 106 1.88 -5.11 -1.37
N ALA A 107 1.81 -4.16 -0.44
CA ALA A 107 2.92 -3.45 0.17
C ALA A 107 2.71 -3.27 1.68
N GLY A 108 3.72 -2.77 2.38
CA GLY A 108 3.76 -2.62 3.83
C GLY A 108 4.46 -3.78 4.51
N ALA A 109 4.48 -3.76 5.85
CA ALA A 109 5.14 -4.77 6.67
C ALA A 109 4.70 -6.20 6.34
N LEU A 110 3.40 -6.40 6.08
CA LEU A 110 2.86 -7.68 5.67
C LEU A 110 3.46 -8.18 4.35
N ALA A 111 3.58 -7.33 3.35
CA ALA A 111 4.14 -7.72 2.06
C ALA A 111 5.64 -8.05 2.15
N VAL A 112 6.38 -7.32 2.97
CA VAL A 112 7.78 -7.61 3.26
C VAL A 112 7.88 -8.97 3.94
N ALA A 113 7.09 -9.24 4.97
CA ALA A 113 7.08 -10.51 5.69
C ALA A 113 6.70 -11.71 4.78
N ILE A 114 5.71 -11.55 3.89
CA ILE A 114 5.36 -12.56 2.88
C ILE A 114 6.58 -12.82 1.96
N THR A 115 7.26 -11.78 1.52
CA THR A 115 8.43 -11.90 0.63
C THR A 115 9.59 -12.63 1.33
N ASP A 116 9.83 -12.31 2.61
CA ASP A 116 10.83 -12.99 3.44
C ASP A 116 10.49 -14.48 3.60
N ALA A 117 9.26 -14.78 4.02
CA ALA A 117 8.80 -16.15 4.20
C ALA A 117 8.88 -16.96 2.90
N MET A 118 8.47 -16.40 1.78
CA MET A 118 8.61 -17.06 0.47
C MET A 118 10.08 -17.30 0.11
N THR A 119 10.98 -16.43 0.50
CA THR A 119 12.43 -16.60 0.30
C THR A 119 12.98 -17.71 1.19
N GLU A 120 12.65 -17.70 2.48
CA GLU A 120 13.07 -18.72 3.46
C GLU A 120 12.56 -20.11 3.11
N LEU A 121 11.37 -20.21 2.55
CA LEU A 121 10.79 -21.46 2.04
C LEU A 121 11.34 -21.90 0.67
N GLY A 122 12.29 -21.15 0.10
CA GLY A 122 12.87 -21.44 -1.21
C GLY A 122 11.90 -21.28 -2.38
N LEU A 123 10.81 -20.52 -2.21
CA LEU A 123 9.83 -20.23 -3.28
C LEU A 123 10.35 -19.12 -4.22
N LEU A 124 11.21 -18.24 -3.70
CA LEU A 124 11.88 -17.16 -4.43
C LEU A 124 13.41 -17.36 -4.39
N ALA A 125 14.08 -17.04 -5.49
CA ALA A 125 15.55 -17.01 -5.61
C ALA A 125 16.01 -15.60 -6.01
N TRP A 126 17.28 -15.27 -5.63
CA TRP A 126 17.84 -13.93 -5.81
C TRP A 126 19.21 -13.92 -6.49
N ASP A 127 19.83 -15.08 -6.73
CA ASP A 127 21.21 -15.23 -7.19
C ASP A 127 21.50 -14.48 -8.50
N TYR A 128 20.55 -14.49 -9.42
CA TYR A 128 20.63 -13.81 -10.72
C TYR A 128 19.53 -12.75 -10.91
N GLY A 129 19.05 -12.20 -9.80
CA GLY A 129 17.89 -11.33 -9.73
C GLY A 129 16.65 -12.06 -9.23
N PRO A 130 15.55 -11.31 -8.98
CA PRO A 130 14.34 -11.89 -8.38
C PRO A 130 13.68 -12.89 -9.35
N ALA A 131 13.52 -14.12 -8.93
CA ALA A 131 12.93 -15.20 -9.72
C ALA A 131 12.05 -16.11 -8.86
N LEU A 132 11.00 -16.68 -9.46
CA LEU A 132 10.22 -17.75 -8.88
C LEU A 132 10.94 -19.08 -9.14
N THR A 133 11.15 -19.87 -8.10
CA THR A 133 11.75 -21.21 -8.20
C THR A 133 10.75 -22.21 -8.77
N GLU A 134 11.16 -23.44 -9.05
CA GLU A 134 10.25 -24.52 -9.44
C GLU A 134 9.28 -24.84 -8.28
N THR A 135 9.82 -24.97 -7.06
CA THR A 135 9.00 -25.12 -5.84
C THR A 135 7.99 -23.97 -5.67
N GLY A 136 8.40 -22.74 -5.97
CA GLY A 136 7.51 -21.58 -5.94
C GLY A 136 6.40 -21.65 -6.98
N ARG A 137 6.69 -22.16 -8.18
CA ARG A 137 5.65 -22.40 -9.21
C ARG A 137 4.64 -23.47 -8.77
N ASP A 138 5.13 -24.55 -8.19
CA ASP A 138 4.27 -25.61 -7.67
C ASP A 138 3.37 -25.10 -6.56
N TRP A 139 3.94 -24.31 -5.65
CA TRP A 139 3.21 -23.68 -4.56
C TRP A 139 2.10 -22.72 -5.08
N LEU A 140 2.38 -21.91 -6.08
CA LEU A 140 1.35 -21.06 -6.70
C LEU A 140 0.25 -21.89 -7.37
N ARG A 141 0.62 -22.98 -8.04
CA ARG A 141 -0.33 -23.89 -8.69
C ARG A 141 -1.25 -24.57 -7.67
N GLU A 142 -0.71 -24.98 -6.52
CA GLU A 142 -1.51 -25.53 -5.42
C GLU A 142 -2.53 -24.51 -4.86
N LEU A 143 -2.21 -23.23 -4.90
CA LEU A 143 -3.13 -22.15 -4.56
C LEU A 143 -4.15 -21.85 -5.67
N GLY A 144 -4.05 -22.49 -6.83
CA GLY A 144 -4.89 -22.18 -7.99
C GLY A 144 -4.47 -20.90 -8.73
N ILE A 145 -3.27 -20.41 -8.48
CA ILE A 145 -2.74 -19.24 -9.16
C ILE A 145 -2.00 -19.71 -10.41
N ALA A 146 -2.55 -19.37 -11.58
CA ALA A 146 -1.89 -19.68 -12.84
C ALA A 146 -0.59 -18.87 -12.97
N ASP A 147 0.52 -19.58 -13.25
CA ASP A 147 1.80 -18.97 -13.63
C ASP A 147 1.79 -18.67 -15.16
N ASP A 148 0.73 -18.01 -15.60
CA ASP A 148 0.60 -17.62 -17.00
C ASP A 148 1.66 -16.57 -17.31
N ARG A 149 2.75 -17.00 -17.94
CA ARG A 149 3.67 -16.10 -18.64
C ARG A 149 3.01 -15.74 -19.96
N PRO A 150 2.41 -14.55 -20.11
CA PRO A 150 2.02 -14.13 -21.45
C PRO A 150 3.30 -14.01 -22.27
N ASN A 151 3.45 -14.82 -23.29
CA ASN A 151 4.62 -14.85 -24.20
C ASN A 151 4.93 -13.48 -24.85
N ALA A 152 4.08 -12.48 -24.65
CA ALA A 152 4.20 -11.13 -25.20
C ALA A 152 4.19 -10.02 -24.13
N SER A 153 4.23 -10.33 -22.83
CA SER A 153 4.21 -9.27 -21.80
C SER A 153 5.60 -8.69 -21.59
N TRP A 154 5.72 -7.37 -21.80
CA TRP A 154 6.91 -6.58 -21.42
C TRP A 154 7.11 -6.50 -19.89
N ARG A 155 6.12 -6.97 -19.12
CA ARG A 155 6.11 -6.90 -17.65
C ARG A 155 7.03 -7.96 -17.06
N PRO A 156 7.97 -7.60 -16.15
CA PRO A 156 8.77 -8.58 -15.43
C PRO A 156 7.90 -9.58 -14.67
N HIS A 157 8.22 -10.86 -14.77
CA HIS A 157 7.51 -11.94 -14.11
C HIS A 157 7.58 -11.81 -12.58
N VAL A 158 8.79 -11.69 -12.05
CA VAL A 158 9.07 -11.34 -10.67
C VAL A 158 9.84 -10.03 -10.65
N ARG A 159 9.48 -9.12 -9.76
CA ARG A 159 10.15 -7.85 -9.53
C ARG A 159 10.11 -7.54 -8.03
N THR A 160 11.05 -6.78 -7.55
CA THR A 160 10.97 -6.14 -6.23
C THR A 160 10.50 -4.70 -6.36
N CYS A 161 9.79 -4.27 -5.35
CA CYS A 161 9.46 -2.87 -5.11
C CYS A 161 9.97 -2.49 -3.72
N LEU A 162 10.71 -1.39 -3.59
CA LEU A 162 11.20 -0.93 -2.30
C LEU A 162 10.05 -0.30 -1.51
N ASP A 163 9.74 -0.86 -0.35
CA ASP A 163 8.72 -0.32 0.54
C ASP A 163 9.17 0.98 1.18
N TRP A 164 8.34 2.02 1.13
CA TRP A 164 8.73 3.33 1.65
C TRP A 164 8.55 3.46 3.18
N THR A 165 7.77 2.56 3.81
CA THR A 165 7.62 2.52 5.27
C THR A 165 8.66 1.62 5.92
N GLU A 166 8.90 0.44 5.31
CA GLU A 166 9.79 -0.59 5.85
C GLU A 166 11.24 -0.43 5.39
N GLN A 167 11.49 0.34 4.32
CA GLN A 167 12.80 0.48 3.67
C GLN A 167 13.41 -0.88 3.24
N ARG A 168 12.53 -1.83 2.93
CA ARG A 168 12.86 -3.20 2.52
C ARG A 168 12.11 -3.58 1.24
N PRO A 169 12.65 -4.49 0.43
CA PRO A 169 11.97 -4.94 -0.77
C PRO A 169 10.76 -5.82 -0.45
N HIS A 170 9.71 -5.72 -1.27
CA HIS A 170 8.58 -6.63 -1.29
C HIS A 170 8.30 -7.12 -2.71
N LEU A 171 7.58 -8.25 -2.81
CA LEU A 171 7.28 -8.93 -4.08
C LEU A 171 6.35 -8.09 -4.95
N ALA A 172 6.73 -7.92 -6.20
CA ALA A 172 6.01 -7.21 -7.24
C ALA A 172 6.11 -7.97 -8.59
N GLY A 173 5.73 -7.34 -9.67
CA GLY A 173 5.70 -7.97 -10.98
C GLY A 173 4.41 -8.76 -11.21
N ALA A 174 4.40 -9.66 -12.18
CA ALA A 174 3.21 -10.45 -12.51
C ALA A 174 2.81 -11.39 -11.36
N VAL A 175 3.79 -12.03 -10.72
CA VAL A 175 3.58 -12.92 -9.57
C VAL A 175 3.02 -12.15 -8.36
N GLY A 176 3.60 -11.01 -8.01
CA GLY A 176 3.10 -10.19 -6.90
C GLY A 176 1.66 -9.72 -7.10
N ALA A 177 1.31 -9.32 -8.34
CA ALA A 177 -0.05 -8.93 -8.70
C ALA A 177 -1.03 -10.11 -8.70
N ALA A 178 -0.61 -11.29 -9.19
CA ALA A 178 -1.44 -12.49 -9.20
C ALA A 178 -1.74 -12.98 -7.78
N LEU A 179 -0.71 -13.03 -6.92
CA LEU A 179 -0.87 -13.41 -5.52
C LEU A 179 -1.80 -12.45 -4.77
N PHE A 180 -1.64 -11.15 -4.97
CA PHE A 180 -2.49 -10.14 -4.33
C PHE A 180 -3.95 -10.24 -4.81
N ARG A 181 -4.18 -10.42 -6.11
CA ARG A 181 -5.52 -10.61 -6.67
C ARG A 181 -6.17 -11.86 -6.10
N HIS A 182 -5.44 -12.98 -6.09
CA HIS A 182 -5.93 -14.23 -5.50
C HIS A 182 -6.28 -14.06 -4.02
N ALA A 183 -5.47 -13.35 -3.24
CA ALA A 183 -5.74 -13.09 -1.84
C ALA A 183 -7.01 -12.24 -1.61
N LEU A 184 -7.34 -11.33 -2.52
CA LEU A 184 -8.61 -10.58 -2.50
C LEU A 184 -9.78 -11.48 -2.90
N ASP A 185 -9.65 -12.22 -4.01
CA ASP A 185 -10.72 -13.08 -4.56
C ASP A 185 -11.07 -14.22 -3.59
N SER A 186 -10.06 -14.76 -2.89
CA SER A 186 -10.21 -15.79 -1.86
C SER A 186 -10.59 -15.24 -0.48
N SER A 187 -10.81 -13.92 -0.39
CA SER A 187 -11.15 -13.23 0.87
C SER A 187 -10.09 -13.41 1.99
N TRP A 188 -8.82 -13.63 1.66
CA TRP A 188 -7.73 -13.58 2.65
C TRP A 188 -7.42 -12.15 3.06
N LEU A 189 -7.60 -11.24 2.11
CA LEU A 189 -7.43 -9.81 2.29
C LEU A 189 -8.71 -9.08 1.91
N VAL A 190 -9.00 -8.00 2.63
CA VAL A 190 -10.11 -7.10 2.32
C VAL A 190 -9.59 -5.70 2.06
N HIS A 191 -10.06 -5.10 0.98
CA HIS A 191 -9.75 -3.72 0.61
C HIS A 191 -11.02 -2.88 0.62
N ARG A 192 -10.97 -1.71 1.26
CA ARG A 192 -12.02 -0.69 1.18
C ARG A 192 -11.67 0.32 0.09
N SER A 193 -12.53 0.45 -0.89
CA SER A 193 -12.32 1.29 -2.09
C SER A 193 -11.99 2.77 -1.82
N THR A 194 -12.28 3.27 -0.62
CA THR A 194 -12.03 4.67 -0.24
C THR A 194 -10.62 4.94 0.29
N THR A 195 -9.79 3.91 0.45
CA THR A 195 -8.42 4.02 0.97
C THR A 195 -7.53 3.02 0.25
N ARG A 196 -6.22 3.09 0.46
CA ARG A 196 -5.28 2.06 -0.02
C ARG A 196 -4.99 0.99 1.05
N ILE A 197 -5.59 1.11 2.21
CA ILE A 197 -5.38 0.18 3.33
C ILE A 197 -6.02 -1.17 3.00
N VAL A 198 -5.27 -2.22 3.28
CA VAL A 198 -5.69 -3.62 3.17
C VAL A 198 -5.71 -4.23 4.57
N THR A 199 -6.66 -5.10 4.83
CA THR A 199 -6.82 -5.78 6.13
C THR A 199 -6.79 -7.28 5.93
N VAL A 200 -6.06 -8.00 6.78
CA VAL A 200 -6.08 -9.47 6.83
C VAL A 200 -7.38 -9.91 7.48
N THR A 201 -8.04 -10.91 6.90
CA THR A 201 -9.23 -11.58 7.47
C THR A 201 -8.81 -12.76 8.32
N ASP A 202 -9.75 -13.35 9.08
CA ASP A 202 -9.48 -14.59 9.81
C ASP A 202 -9.10 -15.75 8.88
N ALA A 203 -9.73 -15.83 7.69
CA ALA A 203 -9.37 -16.80 6.67
C ALA A 203 -7.95 -16.56 6.13
N GLY A 204 -7.60 -15.30 5.86
CA GLY A 204 -6.25 -14.93 5.43
C GLY A 204 -5.22 -15.21 6.51
N HIS A 205 -5.52 -14.91 7.76
CA HIS A 205 -4.67 -15.22 8.89
C HIS A 205 -4.35 -16.74 8.94
N ALA A 206 -5.36 -17.59 8.92
CA ALA A 206 -5.18 -19.05 8.96
C ALA A 206 -4.31 -19.57 7.80
N VAL A 207 -4.53 -19.07 6.57
CA VAL A 207 -3.75 -19.46 5.39
C VAL A 207 -2.32 -18.96 5.47
N LEU A 208 -2.09 -17.70 5.82
CA LEU A 208 -0.75 -17.11 5.89
C LEU A 208 0.09 -17.75 7.00
N CYS A 209 -0.51 -18.08 8.16
CA CYS A 209 0.15 -18.88 9.20
C CYS A 209 0.52 -20.28 8.68
N THR A 210 -0.43 -21.00 8.07
CA THR A 210 -0.24 -22.39 7.67
C THR A 210 0.70 -22.54 6.48
N ARG A 211 0.59 -21.66 5.47
CA ARG A 211 1.31 -21.77 4.20
C ARG A 211 2.66 -21.05 4.18
N LEU A 212 2.82 -20.01 5.00
CA LEU A 212 4.03 -19.18 5.02
C LEU A 212 4.66 -19.10 6.41
N GLY A 213 4.07 -19.69 7.45
CA GLY A 213 4.61 -19.65 8.82
C GLY A 213 4.58 -18.26 9.44
N LEU A 214 3.76 -17.33 8.95
CA LEU A 214 3.69 -15.98 9.51
C LEU A 214 3.06 -16.01 10.90
N THR A 215 3.61 -15.20 11.81
CA THR A 215 3.16 -15.13 13.20
C THR A 215 2.03 -14.12 13.39
N ASP A 216 1.29 -14.27 14.49
CA ASP A 216 0.20 -13.36 14.87
C ASP A 216 0.65 -11.90 14.94
N ASP A 217 1.85 -11.63 15.43
CA ASP A 217 2.40 -10.27 15.52
C ASP A 217 2.56 -9.59 14.15
N VAL A 218 2.88 -10.37 13.13
CA VAL A 218 3.01 -9.90 11.74
C VAL A 218 1.64 -9.71 11.11
N LEU A 219 0.68 -10.58 11.40
CA LEU A 219 -0.65 -10.59 10.80
C LEU A 219 -1.61 -9.61 11.46
N ALA A 220 -1.46 -9.36 12.77
CA ALA A 220 -2.28 -8.41 13.51
C ALA A 220 -1.78 -6.98 13.27
N CYS A 221 -2.62 -6.16 12.63
CA CYS A 221 -2.42 -4.72 12.74
C CYS A 221 -2.78 -4.28 14.18
N SER A 222 -1.79 -3.95 15.01
CA SER A 222 -1.93 -3.57 16.45
C SER A 222 -2.91 -2.43 16.76
N ALA A 223 -3.75 -2.03 15.82
CA ALA A 223 -4.76 -0.99 15.96
C ALA A 223 -6.19 -1.45 15.68
N ALA A 224 -6.43 -2.72 15.36
CA ALA A 224 -7.71 -3.16 14.80
C ALA A 224 -8.76 -3.61 15.84
N GLN A 225 -8.46 -3.62 17.12
CA GLN A 225 -9.44 -4.04 18.16
C GLN A 225 -10.40 -2.93 18.63
N ALA A 226 -10.37 -1.74 18.03
CA ALA A 226 -11.27 -0.63 18.42
C ALA A 226 -12.41 -0.42 17.40
N GLY A 227 -13.05 -1.47 16.89
CA GLY A 227 -14.12 -1.29 15.92
C GLY A 227 -15.01 -2.50 15.65
N ALA A 228 -15.14 -3.43 16.58
CA ALA A 228 -16.21 -4.42 16.54
C ALA A 228 -17.52 -3.70 16.81
N SER A 229 -18.23 -3.33 15.76
CA SER A 229 -19.60 -2.80 15.82
C SER A 229 -20.51 -3.85 16.46
N THR A 230 -21.04 -3.54 17.62
CA THR A 230 -22.17 -4.22 18.23
C THR A 230 -23.31 -4.32 17.20
N PRO A 231 -23.91 -5.49 16.96
CA PRO A 231 -25.08 -5.58 16.11
C PRO A 231 -26.24 -4.84 16.77
N VAL A 232 -26.81 -3.88 16.06
CA VAL A 232 -28.08 -3.26 16.43
C VAL A 232 -29.13 -4.36 16.50
N ARG A 233 -29.63 -4.65 17.69
CA ARG A 233 -30.84 -5.46 17.89
C ARG A 233 -32.03 -4.62 17.44
N THR A 234 -32.75 -5.12 16.47
CA THR A 234 -34.13 -4.71 16.14
C THR A 234 -35.05 -4.90 17.31
#